data_f9fe0299e2fa18d1d539abb425b460e0
#
_entry.id   f9fe0299e2fa18d1d539abb425b460e0
#
_cell.length_a   1.000
_cell.length_b   1.000
_cell.length_c   1.000
_cell.angle_alpha   90.00
_cell.angle_beta   90.00
_cell.angle_gamma   90.00
#
_symmetry.space_group_name_H-M   'P 1'
#
loop_
_entity.id
_entity.type
_entity.pdbx_description
1 polymer ?
#
loop_
_entity_poly.entity_id
_entity_poly.type
_entity_poly.pdbx_seq_one_letter_code
_entity_poly.pdbx_strand_id
1 'polypeptide(L)'
;YDEASIRQWYADAGGKGTALADRALRWYLNRHAARMFAGSTAVQIAAPPAAVAPQCGEGALERAAAALARAERPLLVIGSQALLRAGRAEALAEAVGRLGVPVYLSGMGRGLLGREHPLQRRHARRNALREADCVLLAGVPCDFRLDYGKHVRRSATLIAANRSRKDATLNRRPDVLALGDAGDFIERLAAQASPRAEWVAWLETLAGRDRAREADIDQQAAVAGEHINPLAFFRAMDRE
;
A
#
# COMPACT_ATOMS: atom_id res chain seq x y z
N TYR A 1 -0.35 27.10 -2.18
CA TYR A 1 -1.27 28.26 -2.14
C TYR A 1 -0.80 29.15 -1.01
N ASP A 2 -0.69 30.44 -1.26
CA ASP A 2 -0.38 31.46 -0.26
C ASP A 2 -1.68 32.08 0.30
N GLU A 3 -1.56 32.79 1.43
CA GLU A 3 -2.71 33.39 2.10
C GLU A 3 -3.43 34.42 1.24
N ALA A 4 -2.68 35.18 0.44
CA ALA A 4 -3.27 36.22 -0.42
C ALA A 4 -4.15 35.60 -1.51
N SER A 5 -3.70 34.55 -2.17
CA SER A 5 -4.48 33.80 -3.17
C SER A 5 -5.76 33.21 -2.59
N ILE A 6 -5.71 32.61 -1.41
CA ILE A 6 -6.90 32.05 -0.75
C ILE A 6 -7.90 33.15 -0.37
N ARG A 7 -7.41 34.27 0.16
CA ARG A 7 -8.27 35.41 0.50
C ARG A 7 -8.92 36.02 -0.73
N GLN A 8 -8.17 36.10 -1.85
CA GLN A 8 -8.72 36.56 -3.13
C GLN A 8 -9.82 35.62 -3.61
N TRP A 9 -9.61 34.32 -3.62
CA TRP A 9 -10.64 33.35 -4.01
C TRP A 9 -11.90 33.45 -3.15
N TYR A 10 -11.75 33.64 -1.85
CA TYR A 10 -12.89 33.82 -0.96
C TYR A 10 -13.62 35.14 -1.18
N ALA A 11 -12.90 36.22 -1.54
CA ALA A 11 -13.50 37.46 -1.91
C ALA A 11 -14.29 37.36 -3.22
N ASP A 12 -13.77 36.57 -4.18
CA ASP A 12 -14.44 36.38 -5.48
C ASP A 12 -15.65 35.42 -5.37
N ALA A 13 -15.58 34.41 -4.53
CA ALA A 13 -16.63 33.42 -4.34
C ALA A 13 -17.72 33.83 -3.34
N GLY A 14 -17.40 34.68 -2.39
CA GLY A 14 -18.25 34.96 -1.23
C GLY A 14 -19.02 36.26 -1.33
N GLY A 15 -20.34 36.22 -1.01
CA GLY A 15 -21.24 37.27 -0.60
C GLY A 15 -20.91 38.73 -1.01
N LYS A 16 -21.09 39.07 -2.28
CA LYS A 16 -20.86 40.46 -2.81
C LYS A 16 -21.95 41.43 -2.39
N GLY A 17 -23.01 40.93 -1.75
CA GLY A 17 -24.15 41.75 -1.30
C GLY A 17 -23.96 42.40 0.08
N THR A 18 -24.93 43.24 0.45
CA THR A 18 -25.02 43.92 1.76
C THR A 18 -25.90 43.15 2.76
N ALA A 19 -26.56 42.09 2.31
CA ALA A 19 -27.46 41.29 3.16
C ALA A 19 -26.71 40.68 4.37
N LEU A 20 -27.43 40.39 5.43
CA LEU A 20 -26.89 39.81 6.66
C LEU A 20 -26.18 38.46 6.39
N ALA A 21 -26.75 37.65 5.50
CA ALA A 21 -26.19 36.38 5.06
C ALA A 21 -24.81 36.54 4.38
N ASP A 22 -24.68 37.57 3.50
CA ASP A 22 -23.41 37.87 2.83
C ASP A 22 -22.32 38.32 3.82
N ARG A 23 -22.72 39.10 4.81
CA ARG A 23 -21.80 39.52 5.88
C ARG A 23 -21.35 38.35 6.74
N ALA A 24 -22.25 37.44 7.09
CA ALA A 24 -21.95 36.24 7.84
C ALA A 24 -21.00 35.30 7.05
N LEU A 25 -21.25 35.11 5.75
CA LEU A 25 -20.39 34.32 4.88
C LEU A 25 -18.97 34.90 4.78
N ARG A 26 -18.85 36.23 4.55
CA ARG A 26 -17.53 36.89 4.53
C ARG A 26 -16.80 36.77 5.85
N TRP A 27 -17.48 36.91 6.96
CA TRP A 27 -16.89 36.73 8.29
C TRP A 27 -16.37 35.30 8.47
N TYR A 28 -17.19 34.31 8.10
CA TYR A 28 -16.81 32.89 8.17
C TYR A 28 -15.58 32.58 7.30
N LEU A 29 -15.57 33.01 6.04
CA LEU A 29 -14.48 32.78 5.10
C LEU A 29 -13.18 33.45 5.57
N ASN A 30 -13.25 34.68 6.06
CA ASN A 30 -12.10 35.38 6.63
C ASN A 30 -11.56 34.68 7.87
N ARG A 31 -12.44 34.20 8.76
CA ARG A 31 -12.03 33.43 9.93
C ARG A 31 -11.42 32.09 9.54
N HIS A 32 -11.96 31.46 8.50
CA HIS A 32 -11.42 30.20 7.97
C HIS A 32 -10.01 30.40 7.40
N ALA A 33 -9.78 31.40 6.58
CA ALA A 33 -8.47 31.76 6.06
C ALA A 33 -7.48 32.07 7.20
N ALA A 34 -7.89 32.90 8.17
CA ALA A 34 -7.04 33.21 9.32
C ALA A 34 -6.62 31.97 10.13
N ARG A 35 -7.53 30.98 10.29
CA ARG A 35 -7.21 29.71 10.96
C ARG A 35 -6.27 28.83 10.14
N MET A 36 -6.46 28.80 8.81
CA MET A 36 -5.65 28.02 7.89
C MET A 36 -4.18 28.45 7.91
N PHE A 37 -3.94 29.77 8.04
CA PHE A 37 -2.59 30.35 8.07
C PHE A 37 -2.12 30.76 9.47
N ALA A 38 -2.88 30.43 10.50
CA ALA A 38 -2.48 30.76 11.89
C ALA A 38 -1.12 30.18 12.22
N GLY A 39 -0.20 31.02 12.63
CA GLY A 39 1.17 30.65 12.99
C GLY A 39 2.13 30.44 11.81
N SER A 40 1.69 30.58 10.55
CA SER A 40 2.55 30.37 9.38
C SER A 40 3.74 31.34 9.32
N THR A 41 3.60 32.55 9.85
CA THR A 41 4.69 33.56 9.93
C THR A 41 5.60 33.39 11.16
N ALA A 42 5.18 32.60 12.14
CA ALA A 42 5.91 32.36 13.38
C ALA A 42 6.65 31.03 13.40
N VAL A 43 6.67 30.31 12.28
CA VAL A 43 7.33 29.00 12.18
C VAL A 43 8.85 29.18 12.26
N GLN A 44 9.44 28.69 13.35
CA GLN A 44 10.89 28.50 13.43
C GLN A 44 11.21 27.11 12.84
N ILE A 45 11.99 27.12 11.76
CA ILE A 45 12.49 25.89 11.15
C ILE A 45 13.63 25.38 12.04
N ALA A 46 13.31 24.42 12.90
CA ALA A 46 14.33 23.69 13.65
C ALA A 46 14.89 22.55 12.78
N ALA A 47 16.12 22.13 13.04
CA ALA A 47 16.66 20.92 12.42
C ALA A 47 15.73 19.74 12.75
N PRO A 48 15.33 18.92 11.76
CA PRO A 48 14.48 17.78 12.03
C PRO A 48 15.21 16.81 12.97
N PRO A 49 14.49 16.20 13.94
CA PRO A 49 15.08 15.18 14.78
C PRO A 49 15.55 14.01 13.93
N ALA A 50 16.61 13.31 14.35
CA ALA A 50 17.08 12.10 13.68
C ALA A 50 15.92 11.09 13.56
N ALA A 51 15.61 10.66 12.36
CA ALA A 51 14.55 9.70 12.12
C ALA A 51 14.97 8.31 12.60
N VAL A 52 14.37 7.83 13.68
CA VAL A 52 14.54 6.46 14.16
C VAL A 52 13.38 5.62 13.61
N ALA A 53 13.71 4.55 12.87
CA ALA A 53 12.71 3.62 12.41
C ALA A 53 12.19 2.79 13.60
N PRO A 54 10.89 2.85 13.93
CA PRO A 54 10.36 2.07 15.04
C PRO A 54 10.42 0.57 14.70
N GLN A 55 10.92 -0.23 15.64
CA GLN A 55 10.98 -1.69 15.48
C GLN A 55 9.72 -2.35 16.01
N CYS A 56 9.26 -3.40 15.34
CA CYS A 56 8.19 -4.25 15.83
C CYS A 56 8.68 -5.13 16.99
N GLY A 57 7.80 -5.33 17.98
CA GLY A 57 8.13 -6.19 19.13
C GLY A 57 8.28 -7.67 18.73
N GLU A 58 9.17 -8.41 19.42
CA GLU A 58 9.46 -9.84 19.18
C GLU A 58 8.21 -10.72 19.21
N GLY A 59 7.32 -10.54 20.18
CA GLY A 59 6.10 -11.33 20.25
C GLY A 59 5.15 -11.17 19.04
N ALA A 60 5.25 -10.08 18.27
CA ALA A 60 4.52 -9.95 17.00
C ALA A 60 5.20 -10.78 15.89
N LEU A 61 6.53 -10.79 15.85
CA LEU A 61 7.32 -11.62 14.93
C LEU A 61 7.07 -13.11 15.16
N GLU A 62 7.17 -13.57 16.41
CA GLU A 62 6.92 -14.97 16.78
C GLU A 62 5.52 -15.43 16.38
N ARG A 63 4.48 -14.61 16.66
CA ARG A 63 3.09 -14.92 16.26
C ARG A 63 2.94 -14.94 14.74
N ALA A 64 3.60 -14.04 14.03
CA ALA A 64 3.54 -13.99 12.56
C ALA A 64 4.26 -15.20 11.95
N ALA A 65 5.43 -15.57 12.44
CA ALA A 65 6.15 -16.77 12.03
C ALA A 65 5.33 -18.04 12.29
N ALA A 66 4.73 -18.16 13.47
CA ALA A 66 3.86 -19.28 13.81
C ALA A 66 2.58 -19.32 12.94
N ALA A 67 2.03 -18.18 12.54
CA ALA A 67 0.89 -18.12 11.63
C ALA A 67 1.30 -18.59 10.21
N LEU A 68 2.42 -18.12 9.69
CA LEU A 68 2.96 -18.58 8.40
C LEU A 68 3.28 -20.06 8.40
N ALA A 69 3.86 -20.58 9.49
CA ALA A 69 4.18 -22.00 9.62
C ALA A 69 2.95 -22.93 9.56
N ARG A 70 1.75 -22.41 9.85
CA ARG A 70 0.49 -23.17 9.77
C ARG A 70 -0.29 -22.93 8.47
N ALA A 71 0.09 -21.91 7.70
CA ALA A 71 -0.63 -21.53 6.51
C ALA A 71 -0.39 -22.51 5.35
N GLU A 72 -1.43 -22.84 4.62
CA GLU A 72 -1.39 -23.59 3.36
C GLU A 72 -1.37 -22.64 2.14
N ARG A 73 -2.02 -21.49 2.28
CA ARG A 73 -2.17 -20.48 1.22
C ARG A 73 -1.82 -19.09 1.72
N PRO A 74 -0.55 -18.85 2.13
CA PRO A 74 -0.13 -17.53 2.58
C PRO A 74 -0.11 -16.54 1.42
N LEU A 75 -0.30 -15.25 1.74
CA LEU A 75 -0.23 -14.16 0.79
C LEU A 75 0.39 -12.92 1.43
N LEU A 76 1.33 -12.30 0.73
CA LEU A 76 1.97 -11.06 1.15
C LEU A 76 1.49 -9.90 0.26
N VAL A 77 1.16 -8.77 0.86
CA VAL A 77 0.91 -7.51 0.17
C VAL A 77 1.85 -6.44 0.72
N ILE A 78 2.72 -5.93 -0.13
CA ILE A 78 3.69 -4.88 0.24
C ILE A 78 3.22 -3.55 -0.31
N GLY A 79 3.18 -2.53 0.53
CA GLY A 79 2.84 -1.16 0.16
C GLY A 79 3.93 -0.14 0.44
N SER A 80 3.59 1.13 0.25
CA SER A 80 4.53 2.24 0.28
C SER A 80 5.30 2.35 1.59
N GLN A 81 4.69 2.04 2.73
CA GLN A 81 5.36 2.19 4.02
C GLN A 81 6.50 1.18 4.26
N ALA A 82 6.52 0.05 3.53
CA ALA A 82 7.62 -0.89 3.62
C ALA A 82 8.92 -0.35 2.97
N LEU A 83 8.82 0.69 2.14
CA LEU A 83 9.94 1.30 1.42
C LEU A 83 10.34 2.69 1.93
N LEU A 84 9.90 3.08 3.11
CA LEU A 84 10.29 4.36 3.71
C LEU A 84 11.80 4.47 3.98
N ARG A 85 12.49 3.35 4.02
CA ARG A 85 13.94 3.25 4.09
C ARG A 85 14.48 2.80 2.73
N ALA A 86 14.52 3.71 1.75
CA ALA A 86 14.91 3.40 0.37
C ALA A 86 16.25 2.66 0.25
N GLY A 87 17.25 3.01 1.09
CA GLY A 87 18.54 2.31 1.14
C GLY A 87 18.47 0.86 1.63
N ARG A 88 17.30 0.37 2.04
CA ARG A 88 17.07 -1.05 2.43
C ARG A 88 16.24 -1.82 1.40
N ALA A 89 15.96 -1.24 0.23
CA ALA A 89 15.09 -1.88 -0.77
C ALA A 89 15.64 -3.23 -1.24
N GLU A 90 16.94 -3.33 -1.47
CA GLU A 90 17.60 -4.59 -1.87
C GLU A 90 17.50 -5.66 -0.78
N ALA A 91 17.83 -5.32 0.47
CA ALA A 91 17.70 -6.25 1.60
C ALA A 91 16.24 -6.71 1.82
N LEU A 92 15.28 -5.81 1.58
CA LEU A 92 13.86 -6.16 1.64
C LEU A 92 13.47 -7.11 0.50
N ALA A 93 13.95 -6.88 -0.73
CA ALA A 93 13.70 -7.77 -1.86
C ALA A 93 14.26 -9.18 -1.60
N GLU A 94 15.48 -9.28 -1.09
CA GLU A 94 16.09 -10.55 -0.67
C GLU A 94 15.28 -11.25 0.44
N ALA A 95 14.80 -10.48 1.43
CA ALA A 95 13.98 -11.03 2.52
C ALA A 95 12.65 -11.61 1.99
N VAL A 96 12.01 -10.93 1.04
CA VAL A 96 10.80 -11.44 0.35
C VAL A 96 11.13 -12.75 -0.38
N GLY A 97 12.28 -12.83 -1.07
CA GLY A 97 12.75 -14.05 -1.71
C GLY A 97 12.92 -15.21 -0.71
N ARG A 98 13.56 -14.94 0.44
CA ARG A 98 13.75 -15.95 1.50
C ARG A 98 12.45 -16.43 2.14
N LEU A 99 11.43 -15.56 2.30
CA LEU A 99 10.13 -15.94 2.82
C LEU A 99 9.39 -16.94 1.91
N GLY A 100 9.59 -16.87 0.59
CA GLY A 100 8.95 -17.76 -0.37
C GLY A 100 7.44 -17.64 -0.48
N VAL A 101 6.85 -16.57 0.05
CA VAL A 101 5.40 -16.30 0.03
C VAL A 101 5.04 -15.52 -1.24
N PRO A 102 3.98 -15.90 -1.98
CA PRO A 102 3.53 -15.10 -3.14
C PRO A 102 3.16 -13.70 -2.72
N VAL A 103 3.58 -12.69 -3.52
CA VAL A 103 3.50 -11.28 -3.16
C VAL A 103 2.83 -10.43 -4.22
N TYR A 104 1.92 -9.55 -3.77
CA TYR A 104 1.41 -8.43 -4.54
C TYR A 104 2.03 -7.12 -4.08
N LEU A 105 2.56 -6.36 -5.02
CA LEU A 105 3.16 -5.04 -4.77
C LEU A 105 2.14 -3.93 -5.00
N SER A 106 2.13 -2.92 -4.13
CA SER A 106 1.19 -1.80 -4.18
C SER A 106 1.88 -0.46 -3.89
N GLY A 107 1.38 0.61 -4.50
CA GLY A 107 1.93 1.95 -4.32
C GLY A 107 3.41 2.00 -4.68
N MET A 108 4.23 2.62 -3.84
CA MET A 108 5.68 2.71 -4.02
C MET A 108 6.40 1.35 -3.94
N GLY A 109 5.74 0.31 -3.46
CA GLY A 109 6.30 -1.06 -3.46
C GLY A 109 6.41 -1.67 -4.85
N ARG A 110 5.72 -1.12 -5.85
CA ARG A 110 5.83 -1.57 -7.25
C ARG A 110 7.26 -1.38 -7.73
N GLY A 111 7.79 -2.40 -8.38
CA GLY A 111 9.18 -2.41 -8.84
C GLY A 111 10.19 -3.00 -7.85
N LEU A 112 9.83 -3.20 -6.57
CA LEU A 112 10.74 -3.75 -5.55
C LEU A 112 11.45 -5.03 -5.99
N LEU A 113 10.74 -5.93 -6.65
CA LEU A 113 11.25 -7.26 -7.02
C LEU A 113 11.69 -7.35 -8.49
N GLY A 114 11.61 -6.25 -9.24
CA GLY A 114 11.82 -6.29 -10.68
C GLY A 114 10.66 -6.97 -11.42
N ARG A 115 10.86 -7.22 -12.73
CA ARG A 115 9.81 -7.70 -13.62
C ARG A 115 9.53 -9.20 -13.46
N GLU A 116 10.56 -10.00 -13.34
CA GLU A 116 10.54 -11.45 -13.53
C GLU A 116 10.61 -12.26 -12.22
N HIS A 117 10.46 -11.60 -11.07
CA HIS A 117 10.61 -12.29 -9.79
C HIS A 117 9.53 -13.38 -9.60
N PRO A 118 9.92 -14.64 -9.30
CA PRO A 118 9.01 -15.80 -9.31
C PRO A 118 7.90 -15.75 -8.25
N LEU A 119 8.05 -14.96 -7.20
CA LEU A 119 7.03 -14.78 -6.17
C LEU A 119 6.06 -13.63 -6.46
N GLN A 120 6.42 -12.69 -7.37
CA GLN A 120 5.59 -11.55 -7.68
C GLN A 120 4.34 -11.97 -8.46
N ARG A 121 3.19 -11.45 -8.05
CA ARG A 121 1.89 -11.63 -8.71
C ARG A 121 1.32 -10.26 -9.07
N ARG A 122 0.67 -10.17 -10.23
CA ARG A 122 0.17 -8.91 -10.78
C ARG A 122 -1.34 -8.89 -10.91
N HIS A 123 -1.92 -10.03 -11.24
CA HIS A 123 -3.32 -10.15 -11.59
C HIS A 123 -4.13 -10.93 -10.55
N ALA A 124 -5.45 -10.85 -10.63
CA ALA A 124 -6.39 -11.61 -9.80
C ALA A 124 -6.18 -11.46 -8.27
N ARG A 125 -5.58 -10.35 -7.79
CA ARG A 125 -5.33 -10.10 -6.36
C ARG A 125 -6.57 -10.29 -5.48
N ARG A 126 -7.75 -9.85 -5.97
CA ARG A 126 -9.02 -10.04 -5.28
C ARG A 126 -9.29 -11.52 -4.98
N ASN A 127 -9.10 -12.39 -5.96
CA ASN A 127 -9.35 -13.81 -5.83
C ASN A 127 -8.32 -14.44 -4.87
N ALA A 128 -7.03 -14.08 -5.02
CA ALA A 128 -5.98 -14.54 -4.14
C ALA A 128 -6.27 -14.19 -2.66
N LEU A 129 -6.69 -12.95 -2.36
CA LEU A 129 -7.06 -12.51 -1.01
C LEU A 129 -8.26 -13.27 -0.43
N ARG A 130 -9.21 -13.68 -1.28
CA ARG A 130 -10.39 -14.46 -0.85
C ARG A 130 -10.07 -15.92 -0.57
N GLU A 131 -9.04 -16.46 -1.19
CA GLU A 131 -8.64 -17.85 -1.06
C GLU A 131 -7.51 -18.06 -0.05
N ALA A 132 -6.72 -17.03 0.23
CA ALA A 132 -5.65 -17.08 1.21
C ALA A 132 -6.20 -17.40 2.61
N ASP A 133 -5.45 -18.19 3.37
CA ASP A 133 -5.73 -18.53 4.78
C ASP A 133 -4.86 -17.72 5.76
N CYS A 134 -3.77 -17.15 5.28
CA CYS A 134 -2.94 -16.20 6.02
C CYS A 134 -2.55 -15.02 5.10
N VAL A 135 -2.87 -13.80 5.50
CA VAL A 135 -2.57 -12.58 4.75
C VAL A 135 -1.69 -11.67 5.57
N LEU A 136 -0.51 -11.35 5.05
CA LEU A 136 0.40 -10.36 5.62
C LEU A 136 0.31 -9.06 4.84
N LEU A 137 -0.14 -7.98 5.50
CA LEU A 137 -0.15 -6.62 4.98
C LEU A 137 1.05 -5.85 5.53
N ALA A 138 2.04 -5.59 4.70
CA ALA A 138 3.25 -4.86 5.08
C ALA A 138 3.21 -3.43 4.54
N GLY A 139 2.92 -2.48 5.41
CA GLY A 139 2.83 -1.06 5.04
C GLY A 139 1.65 -0.71 4.13
N VAL A 140 0.57 -1.49 4.20
CA VAL A 140 -0.69 -1.29 3.46
C VAL A 140 -1.86 -1.26 4.43
N PRO A 141 -2.68 -0.21 4.47
CA PRO A 141 -3.94 -0.22 5.20
C PRO A 141 -5.05 -0.96 4.42
N CYS A 142 -6.06 -1.45 5.12
CA CYS A 142 -7.28 -1.97 4.51
C CYS A 142 -8.21 -0.84 4.05
N ASP A 143 -7.75 0.00 3.13
CA ASP A 143 -8.52 1.07 2.52
C ASP A 143 -9.21 0.64 1.21
N PHE A 144 -9.63 1.61 0.38
CA PHE A 144 -10.29 1.36 -0.90
C PHE A 144 -9.48 0.45 -1.84
N ARG A 145 -8.15 0.43 -1.75
CA ARG A 145 -7.25 -0.42 -2.56
C ARG A 145 -7.45 -1.91 -2.29
N LEU A 146 -7.91 -2.26 -1.10
CA LEU A 146 -8.24 -3.63 -0.68
C LEU A 146 -9.76 -3.80 -0.44
N ASP A 147 -10.60 -2.95 -1.06
CA ASP A 147 -12.04 -2.90 -0.85
C ASP A 147 -12.39 -2.89 0.65
N TYR A 148 -11.71 -2.01 1.38
CA TYR A 148 -11.90 -1.84 2.82
C TYR A 148 -11.72 -3.16 3.62
N GLY A 149 -10.85 -4.04 3.12
CA GLY A 149 -10.58 -5.34 3.71
C GLY A 149 -11.62 -6.42 3.44
N LYS A 150 -12.65 -6.16 2.62
CA LYS A 150 -13.72 -7.14 2.29
C LYS A 150 -13.20 -8.31 1.46
N HIS A 151 -12.11 -8.12 0.71
CA HIS A 151 -11.50 -9.20 -0.06
C HIS A 151 -10.75 -10.21 0.81
N VAL A 152 -10.27 -9.82 1.98
CA VAL A 152 -9.61 -10.75 2.90
C VAL A 152 -10.67 -11.62 3.56
N ARG A 153 -10.58 -12.92 3.36
CA ARG A 153 -11.50 -13.92 3.95
C ARG A 153 -11.56 -13.74 5.47
N ARG A 154 -12.75 -13.82 6.06
CA ARG A 154 -12.92 -13.60 7.51
C ARG A 154 -12.20 -14.62 8.37
N SER A 155 -12.08 -15.87 7.89
CA SER A 155 -11.37 -16.96 8.56
C SER A 155 -9.87 -16.97 8.30
N ALA A 156 -9.34 -16.08 7.45
CA ALA A 156 -7.91 -15.96 7.23
C ALA A 156 -7.25 -15.26 8.42
N THR A 157 -6.09 -15.75 8.84
CA THR A 157 -5.23 -15.03 9.78
C THR A 157 -4.71 -13.77 9.12
N LEU A 158 -5.02 -12.62 9.69
CA LEU A 158 -4.57 -11.32 9.20
C LEU A 158 -3.42 -10.79 10.06
N ILE A 159 -2.27 -10.59 9.43
CA ILE A 159 -1.08 -9.96 10.01
C ILE A 159 -0.95 -8.58 9.41
N ALA A 160 -0.80 -7.54 10.22
CA ALA A 160 -0.58 -6.17 9.74
C ALA A 160 0.68 -5.57 10.37
N ALA A 161 1.69 -5.28 9.54
CA ALA A 161 2.89 -4.55 9.89
C ALA A 161 2.80 -3.11 9.40
N ASN A 162 2.83 -2.14 10.31
CA ASN A 162 2.63 -0.74 9.96
C ASN A 162 3.18 0.18 11.07
N ARG A 163 3.67 1.36 10.70
CA ARG A 163 4.10 2.39 11.68
C ARG A 163 2.92 3.03 12.41
N SER A 164 1.74 3.07 11.78
CA SER A 164 0.52 3.68 12.30
C SER A 164 -0.46 2.60 12.78
N ARG A 165 -0.81 2.63 14.07
CA ARG A 165 -1.87 1.76 14.61
C ARG A 165 -3.20 2.00 13.89
N LYS A 166 -3.54 3.27 13.61
CA LYS A 166 -4.77 3.65 12.91
C LYS A 166 -4.85 2.97 11.53
N ASP A 167 -3.76 3.00 10.77
CA ASP A 167 -3.72 2.40 9.42
C ASP A 167 -3.71 0.87 9.50
N ALA A 168 -2.98 0.30 10.45
CA ALA A 168 -2.91 -1.15 10.65
C ALA A 168 -4.25 -1.77 11.05
N THR A 169 -5.14 -1.01 11.71
CA THR A 169 -6.45 -1.49 12.17
C THR A 169 -7.61 -0.92 11.36
N LEU A 170 -7.33 -0.19 10.27
CA LEU A 170 -8.34 0.46 9.44
C LEU A 170 -9.24 -0.59 8.77
N ASN A 171 -10.54 -0.51 9.02
CA ASN A 171 -11.60 -1.37 8.49
C ASN A 171 -11.49 -2.88 8.83
N ARG A 172 -10.33 -3.35 9.26
CA ARG A 172 -10.11 -4.76 9.69
C ARG A 172 -9.17 -4.78 10.89
N ARG A 173 -9.56 -5.49 11.92
CA ARG A 173 -8.68 -5.75 13.06
C ARG A 173 -7.80 -6.96 12.74
N PRO A 174 -6.47 -6.81 12.72
CA PRO A 174 -5.57 -7.93 12.48
C PRO A 174 -5.49 -8.86 13.71
N ASP A 175 -5.23 -10.13 13.46
CA ASP A 175 -4.95 -11.14 14.49
C ASP A 175 -3.54 -10.93 15.07
N VAL A 176 -2.60 -10.49 14.22
CA VAL A 176 -1.25 -10.10 14.61
C VAL A 176 -1.00 -8.66 14.18
N LEU A 177 -0.86 -7.78 15.18
CA LEU A 177 -0.52 -6.37 14.96
C LEU A 177 0.96 -6.16 15.27
N ALA A 178 1.75 -5.82 14.24
CA ALA A 178 3.15 -5.48 14.31
C ALA A 178 3.32 -3.97 14.09
N LEU A 179 3.42 -3.20 15.19
CA LEU A 179 3.63 -1.76 15.10
C LEU A 179 5.12 -1.47 14.98
N GLY A 180 5.51 -0.92 13.85
CA GLY A 180 6.89 -0.59 13.54
C GLY A 180 7.13 -0.45 12.04
N ASP A 181 8.39 -0.42 11.65
CA ASP A 181 8.80 -0.39 10.25
C ASP A 181 8.43 -1.70 9.56
N ALA A 182 7.62 -1.61 8.49
CA ALA A 182 7.10 -2.79 7.81
C ALA A 182 8.18 -3.51 6.98
N GLY A 183 9.20 -2.79 6.48
CA GLY A 183 10.34 -3.39 5.80
C GLY A 183 11.21 -4.19 6.77
N ASP A 184 11.58 -3.57 7.90
CA ASP A 184 12.32 -4.24 8.99
C ASP A 184 11.57 -5.48 9.50
N PHE A 185 10.25 -5.39 9.62
CA PHE A 185 9.43 -6.53 10.02
C PHE A 185 9.57 -7.71 9.06
N ILE A 186 9.51 -7.46 7.73
CA ILE A 186 9.69 -8.53 6.72
C ILE A 186 11.09 -9.11 6.79
N GLU A 187 12.13 -8.28 6.92
CA GLU A 187 13.52 -8.73 7.00
C GLU A 187 13.74 -9.66 8.21
N ARG A 188 13.22 -9.27 9.37
CA ARG A 188 13.31 -10.05 10.61
C ARG A 188 12.43 -11.31 10.57
N LEU A 189 11.24 -11.24 9.98
CA LEU A 189 10.37 -12.39 9.80
C LEU A 189 11.02 -13.43 8.87
N ALA A 190 11.69 -12.98 7.81
CA ALA A 190 12.43 -13.87 6.90
C ALA A 190 13.65 -14.55 7.52
N ALA A 191 14.13 -14.05 8.66
CA ALA A 191 15.17 -14.73 9.45
C ALA A 191 14.60 -15.84 10.35
N GLN A 192 13.29 -15.84 10.62
CA GLN A 192 12.61 -16.79 11.52
C GLN A 192 11.67 -17.76 10.79
N ALA A 193 11.33 -17.49 9.53
CA ALA A 193 10.41 -18.31 8.74
C ALA A 193 11.10 -18.80 7.47
N SER A 194 10.73 -19.99 7.01
CA SER A 194 11.26 -20.59 5.79
C SER A 194 10.14 -20.99 4.84
N PRO A 195 10.41 -21.01 3.52
CA PRO A 195 9.46 -21.53 2.54
C PRO A 195 9.04 -22.96 2.87
N ARG A 196 7.81 -23.32 2.53
CA ARG A 196 7.26 -24.64 2.79
C ARG A 196 6.88 -25.33 1.47
N ALA A 197 7.09 -26.62 1.41
CA ALA A 197 6.74 -27.42 0.23
C ALA A 197 5.23 -27.37 -0.07
N GLU A 198 4.38 -27.23 0.95
CA GLU A 198 2.93 -27.14 0.84
C GLU A 198 2.47 -25.89 0.06
N TRP A 199 3.30 -24.84 -0.02
CA TRP A 199 2.96 -23.62 -0.76
C TRP A 199 3.16 -23.73 -2.28
N VAL A 200 3.86 -24.75 -2.77
CA VAL A 200 4.19 -24.89 -4.19
C VAL A 200 2.93 -24.93 -5.06
N ALA A 201 1.93 -25.70 -4.68
CA ALA A 201 0.67 -25.79 -5.43
C ALA A 201 -0.08 -24.43 -5.45
N TRP A 202 -0.01 -23.68 -4.34
CA TRP A 202 -0.59 -22.35 -4.25
C TRP A 202 0.15 -21.33 -5.14
N LEU A 203 1.47 -21.33 -5.10
CA LEU A 203 2.32 -20.51 -5.96
C LEU A 203 2.02 -20.75 -7.45
N GLU A 204 1.92 -22.02 -7.85
CA GLU A 204 1.62 -22.40 -9.23
C GLU A 204 0.21 -22.00 -9.66
N THR A 205 -0.78 -22.14 -8.77
CA THR A 205 -2.15 -21.67 -9.01
C THR A 205 -2.17 -20.17 -9.32
N LEU A 206 -1.47 -19.36 -8.53
CA LEU A 206 -1.41 -17.91 -8.75
C LEU A 206 -0.60 -17.55 -10.00
N ALA A 207 0.50 -18.25 -10.26
CA ALA A 207 1.30 -18.07 -11.46
C ALA A 207 0.50 -18.40 -12.73
N GLY A 208 -0.29 -19.48 -12.70
CA GLY A 208 -1.19 -19.85 -13.80
C GLY A 208 -2.22 -18.76 -14.13
N ARG A 209 -2.78 -18.12 -13.12
CA ARG A 209 -3.71 -16.99 -13.28
C ARG A 209 -3.02 -15.78 -13.92
N ASP A 210 -1.80 -15.47 -13.50
CA ASP A 210 -1.02 -14.38 -14.09
C ASP A 210 -0.73 -14.68 -15.58
N ARG A 211 -0.24 -15.89 -15.90
CA ARG A 211 0.00 -16.31 -17.30
C ARG A 211 -1.26 -16.24 -18.17
N ALA A 212 -2.38 -16.72 -17.66
CA ALA A 212 -3.65 -16.67 -18.40
C ALA A 212 -4.09 -15.22 -18.67
N ARG A 213 -3.93 -14.33 -17.69
CA ARG A 213 -4.29 -12.91 -17.87
C ARG A 213 -3.32 -12.18 -18.80
N GLU A 214 -2.03 -12.46 -18.72
CA GLU A 214 -1.05 -11.90 -19.66
C GLU A 214 -1.34 -12.34 -21.11
N ALA A 215 -1.66 -13.62 -21.32
CA ALA A 215 -2.04 -14.13 -22.65
C ALA A 215 -3.32 -13.44 -23.18
N ASP A 216 -4.32 -13.21 -22.33
CA ASP A 216 -5.53 -12.46 -22.68
C ASP A 216 -5.20 -10.99 -23.05
N ILE A 217 -4.32 -10.34 -22.30
CA ILE A 217 -3.85 -8.98 -22.61
C ILE A 217 -3.11 -8.94 -23.95
N ASP A 218 -2.27 -9.94 -24.24
CA ASP A 218 -1.55 -10.02 -25.53
C ASP A 218 -2.52 -10.20 -26.69
N GLN A 219 -3.54 -11.05 -26.54
CA GLN A 219 -4.60 -11.20 -27.55
C GLN A 219 -5.35 -9.88 -27.77
N GLN A 220 -5.72 -9.18 -26.69
CA GLN A 220 -6.40 -7.88 -26.79
C GLN A 220 -5.50 -6.81 -27.42
N ALA A 221 -4.20 -6.82 -27.13
CA ALA A 221 -3.22 -5.92 -27.72
C ALA A 221 -3.04 -6.14 -29.24
N ALA A 222 -3.25 -7.35 -29.72
CA ALA A 222 -3.15 -7.69 -31.15
C ALA A 222 -4.35 -7.22 -31.97
N VAL A 223 -5.45 -6.80 -31.33
CA VAL A 223 -6.65 -6.34 -32.05
C VAL A 223 -6.36 -5.02 -32.75
N ALA A 224 -6.44 -5.02 -34.09
CA ALA A 224 -6.34 -3.80 -34.90
C ALA A 224 -7.65 -3.01 -34.88
N GLY A 225 -7.56 -1.68 -34.93
CA GLY A 225 -8.70 -0.78 -34.97
C GLY A 225 -8.34 0.55 -35.62
N GLU A 226 -9.32 1.44 -35.77
CA GLU A 226 -9.14 2.77 -36.33
C GLU A 226 -8.24 3.66 -35.44
N HIS A 227 -8.24 3.40 -34.12
CA HIS A 227 -7.46 4.16 -33.16
C HIS A 227 -6.33 3.33 -32.57
N ILE A 228 -5.35 4.03 -31.95
CA ILE A 228 -4.23 3.37 -31.25
C ILE A 228 -4.80 2.49 -30.14
N ASN A 229 -4.49 1.19 -30.20
CA ASN A 229 -4.81 0.26 -29.13
C ASN A 229 -3.93 0.56 -27.91
N PRO A 230 -4.52 0.97 -26.76
CA PRO A 230 -3.72 1.32 -25.57
C PRO A 230 -2.86 0.17 -25.04
N LEU A 231 -3.34 -1.07 -25.15
CA LEU A 231 -2.58 -2.23 -24.71
C LEU A 231 -1.36 -2.47 -25.62
N ALA A 232 -1.53 -2.33 -26.94
CA ALA A 232 -0.42 -2.41 -27.89
C ALA A 232 0.63 -1.32 -27.62
N PHE A 233 0.16 -0.09 -27.35
CA PHE A 233 1.03 1.04 -27.03
C PHE A 233 1.86 0.76 -25.76
N PHE A 234 1.23 0.34 -24.66
CA PHE A 234 1.95 0.02 -23.43
C PHE A 234 2.88 -1.18 -23.58
N ARG A 235 2.50 -2.20 -24.39
CA ARG A 235 3.40 -3.32 -24.71
C ARG A 235 4.63 -2.88 -25.51
N ALA A 236 4.49 -1.89 -26.38
CA ALA A 236 5.62 -1.32 -27.11
C ALA A 236 6.57 -0.57 -26.16
N MET A 237 6.02 0.31 -25.29
CA MET A 237 6.81 1.03 -24.29
C MET A 237 7.55 0.11 -23.31
N ASP A 238 6.98 -1.03 -22.99
CA ASP A 238 7.52 -1.97 -22.00
C ASP A 238 8.72 -2.80 -22.56
N ARG A 239 8.97 -2.71 -23.86
CA ARG A 239 10.10 -3.38 -24.55
C ARG A 239 11.34 -2.51 -24.73
N GLU A 240 11.19 -1.18 -24.60
CA GLU A 240 12.27 -0.20 -24.61
C GLU A 240 12.97 -0.07 -23.24
#